data_3bc4cb1ebd9e8c75be8b702d4604b693
#
_entry.id   3bc4cb1ebd9e8c75be8b702d4604b693
#
_cell.length_a   1.000
_cell.length_b   1.000
_cell.length_c   1.000
_cell.angle_alpha   90.00
_cell.angle_beta   90.00
_cell.angle_gamma   90.00
#
_symmetry.space_group_name_H-M   'P 1'
#
loop_
_entity.id
_entity.type
_entity.pdbx_description
1 polymer ?
#
loop_
_entity_poly.entity_id
_entity_poly.type
_entity_poly.pdbx_seq_one_letter_code
_entity_poly.pdbx_strand_id
1 'polypeptide(L)' 'MKTKNDRIEMLKMLISSNELGSQEEVLNALAREGFKVTQATLSRDFKQLKVAKAASMNGKYVYVLPNETMYRRVSSPRSA' A
#
# COMPACT_ATOMS: atom_id res chain seq x y z
N MET A 1 -13.00 4.76 17.03
CA MET A 1 -13.44 5.51 15.85
C MET A 1 -12.33 5.52 14.79
N LYS A 2 -12.68 5.28 13.54
CA LYS A 2 -11.69 5.21 12.48
C LYS A 2 -11.47 6.58 11.86
N THR A 3 -10.23 7.03 11.87
CA THR A 3 -9.86 8.33 11.35
C THR A 3 -9.11 8.17 10.03
N LYS A 4 -8.78 9.31 9.40
CA LYS A 4 -7.97 9.29 8.19
C LYS A 4 -6.61 8.66 8.48
N ASN A 5 -6.02 8.98 9.62
CA ASN A 5 -4.74 8.39 9.98
C ASN A 5 -4.84 6.88 10.12
N ASP A 6 -5.92 6.40 10.74
CA ASP A 6 -6.14 4.97 10.86
C ASP A 6 -6.24 4.32 9.49
N ARG A 7 -6.95 4.98 8.57
CA ARG A 7 -7.10 4.44 7.22
C ARG A 7 -5.75 4.40 6.50
N ILE A 8 -4.96 5.45 6.62
CA ILE A 8 -3.65 5.50 5.96
C ILE A 8 -2.73 4.42 6.52
N GLU A 9 -2.72 4.24 7.83
CA GLU A 9 -1.90 3.20 8.44
C GLU A 9 -2.33 1.81 8.00
N MET A 10 -3.65 1.58 7.94
CA MET A 10 -4.15 0.30 7.47
C MET A 10 -3.78 0.08 6.00
N LEU A 11 -3.89 1.12 5.20
CA LEU A 11 -3.54 1.04 3.78
C LEU A 11 -2.07 0.66 3.60
N LYS A 12 -1.19 1.28 4.37
CA LYS A 12 0.24 0.94 4.32
C LYS A 12 0.44 -0.52 4.68
N MET A 13 -0.21 -0.98 5.73
CA MET A 13 -0.06 -2.36 6.16
C MET A 13 -0.57 -3.33 5.12
N LEU A 14 -1.71 -3.04 4.52
CA LEU A 14 -2.28 -3.92 3.52
C LEU A 14 -1.39 -4.02 2.29
N ILE A 15 -0.85 -2.89 1.85
CA ILE A 15 0.03 -2.89 0.67
C ILE A 15 1.33 -3.63 0.98
N SER A 16 1.84 -3.46 2.19
CA SER A 16 3.10 -4.11 2.58
C SER A 16 2.96 -5.61 2.78
N SER A 17 1.81 -6.03 3.29
CA SER A 17 1.62 -7.42 3.69
C SER A 17 0.96 -8.29 2.63
N ASN A 18 0.33 -7.68 1.63
CA ASN A 18 -0.42 -8.43 0.63
C ASN A 18 0.00 -8.01 -0.77
N GLU A 19 -0.16 -8.94 -1.70
CA GLU A 19 0.11 -8.65 -3.10
C GLU A 19 -1.18 -8.17 -3.74
N LEU A 20 -1.40 -6.85 -3.67
CA LEU A 20 -2.60 -6.23 -4.21
C LEU A 20 -2.25 -5.57 -5.53
N GLY A 21 -2.94 -5.99 -6.59
CA GLY A 21 -2.61 -5.55 -7.94
C GLY A 21 -3.60 -4.58 -8.55
N SER A 22 -4.72 -4.30 -7.89
CA SER A 22 -5.71 -3.37 -8.42
C SER A 22 -6.33 -2.58 -7.29
N GLN A 23 -6.89 -1.42 -7.66
CA GLN A 23 -7.57 -0.60 -6.67
C GLN A 23 -8.77 -1.30 -6.09
N GLU A 24 -9.43 -2.10 -6.90
CA GLU A 24 -10.58 -2.86 -6.42
C GLU A 24 -10.19 -3.82 -5.31
N GLU A 25 -9.06 -4.50 -5.48
CA GLU A 25 -8.58 -5.39 -4.44
C GLU A 25 -8.26 -4.64 -3.16
N VAL A 26 -7.68 -3.45 -3.30
CA VAL A 26 -7.36 -2.63 -2.14
C VAL A 26 -8.64 -2.16 -1.45
N LEU A 27 -9.63 -1.73 -2.23
CA LEU A 27 -10.90 -1.31 -1.66
C LEU A 27 -11.57 -2.44 -0.89
N ASN A 28 -11.54 -3.64 -1.45
CA ASN A 28 -12.11 -4.81 -0.79
C ASN A 28 -11.37 -5.14 0.50
N ALA A 29 -10.06 -5.06 0.47
CA ALA A 29 -9.26 -5.33 1.66
C ALA A 29 -9.55 -4.31 2.76
N LEU A 30 -9.66 -3.03 2.39
CA LEU A 30 -10.00 -2.00 3.35
C LEU A 30 -11.38 -2.22 3.94
N ALA A 31 -12.34 -2.62 3.09
CA ALA A 31 -13.70 -2.87 3.56
C ALA A 31 -13.73 -4.00 4.59
N ARG A 32 -12.92 -5.02 4.39
CA ARG A 32 -12.84 -6.12 5.34
C ARG A 32 -12.34 -5.65 6.71
N GLU A 33 -11.51 -4.62 6.70
CA GLU A 33 -10.99 -4.05 7.94
C GLU A 33 -11.89 -2.95 8.50
N GLY A 34 -13.04 -2.75 7.88
CA GLY A 34 -14.01 -1.77 8.37
C GLY A 34 -13.84 -0.38 7.80
N PHE A 35 -13.03 -0.23 6.76
CA PHE A 35 -12.82 1.07 6.12
C PHE A 35 -13.52 1.10 4.77
N LYS A 36 -14.62 1.83 4.70
CA LYS A 36 -15.34 1.98 3.44
C LYS A 36 -14.95 3.30 2.81
N VAL A 37 -14.27 3.22 1.69
CA VAL A 37 -13.80 4.41 0.98
C VAL A 37 -14.18 4.32 -0.48
N THR A 38 -14.23 5.47 -1.14
CA THR A 38 -14.49 5.51 -2.57
C THR A 38 -13.19 5.39 -3.33
N GLN A 39 -13.31 5.09 -4.62
CA GLN A 39 -12.14 5.03 -5.48
C GLN A 39 -11.42 6.37 -5.54
N ALA A 40 -12.18 7.46 -5.55
CA ALA A 40 -11.57 8.80 -5.58
C ALA A 40 -10.72 9.05 -4.34
N THR A 41 -11.23 8.66 -3.17
CA THR A 41 -10.48 8.80 -1.93
C THR A 41 -9.24 7.93 -1.95
N LEU A 42 -9.38 6.70 -2.41
CA LEU A 42 -8.23 5.80 -2.50
C LEU A 42 -7.16 6.36 -3.43
N SER A 43 -7.57 6.92 -4.56
CA SER A 43 -6.62 7.51 -5.50
C SER A 43 -5.85 8.64 -4.88
N ARG A 44 -6.51 9.46 -4.08
CA ARG A 44 -5.83 10.53 -3.37
C ARG A 44 -4.85 10.00 -2.35
N ASP A 45 -5.25 8.96 -1.63
CA ASP A 45 -4.37 8.34 -0.65
C ASP A 45 -3.14 7.75 -1.34
N PHE A 46 -3.34 7.10 -2.48
CA PHE A 46 -2.23 6.56 -3.25
C PHE A 46 -1.25 7.64 -3.67
N LYS A 47 -1.76 8.78 -4.11
CA LYS A 47 -0.89 9.89 -4.49
C LYS A 47 -0.14 10.44 -3.28
N GLN A 48 -0.81 10.54 -2.16
CA GLN A 48 -0.19 11.03 -0.94
C GLN A 48 0.93 10.10 -0.49
N LEU A 49 0.72 8.81 -0.58
CA LEU A 49 1.69 7.82 -0.18
C LEU A 49 2.70 7.51 -1.28
N LYS A 50 2.46 8.02 -2.48
CA LYS A 50 3.30 7.77 -3.65
C LYS A 50 3.40 6.28 -3.95
N VAL A 51 2.26 5.62 -3.87
CA VAL A 51 2.18 4.19 -4.16
C VAL A 51 2.53 3.96 -5.63
N ALA A 52 3.34 2.96 -5.88
CA ALA A 52 3.74 2.58 -7.23
C ALA A 52 3.43 1.12 -7.47
N LYS A 53 3.67 0.65 -8.68
CA LYS A 53 3.51 -0.76 -9.00
C LYS A 53 4.86 -1.35 -9.34
N ALA A 54 5.09 -2.57 -8.86
CA ALA A 54 6.32 -3.28 -9.16
C ALA A 54 5.99 -4.73 -9.46
N ALA A 55 6.83 -5.38 -10.24
CA ALA A 55 6.61 -6.78 -10.56
C ALA A 55 6.94 -7.64 -9.36
N SER A 56 6.03 -8.56 -9.05
CA SER A 56 6.27 -9.52 -7.99
C SER A 56 6.98 -10.74 -8.57
N MET A 57 7.35 -11.67 -7.69
CA MET A 57 8.10 -12.84 -8.11
C MET A 57 7.35 -13.73 -9.09
N ASN A 58 6.02 -13.70 -9.03
CA ASN A 58 5.23 -14.51 -9.94
C ASN A 58 4.83 -13.77 -11.22
N GLY A 59 5.46 -12.63 -11.48
CA GLY A 59 5.23 -11.89 -12.71
C GLY A 59 4.08 -10.93 -12.70
N LYS A 60 3.35 -10.85 -11.61
CA LYS A 60 2.24 -9.91 -11.50
C LYS A 60 2.71 -8.58 -10.95
N TYR A 61 2.04 -7.52 -11.38
CA TYR A 61 2.33 -6.19 -10.84
C TYR A 61 1.48 -5.96 -9.61
N VAL A 62 2.11 -5.52 -8.54
CA VAL A 62 1.44 -5.24 -7.28
C VAL A 62 1.84 -3.87 -6.78
N TYR A 63 0.99 -3.31 -5.93
CA TYR A 63 1.29 -2.01 -5.34
C TYR A 63 2.38 -2.12 -4.30
N VAL A 64 3.27 -1.15 -4.29
CA VAL A 64 4.35 -1.09 -3.32
C VAL A 64 4.48 0.34 -2.81
N LEU A 65 5.01 0.47 -1.61
CA LEU A 65 5.27 1.78 -1.02
C LEU A 65 6.72 2.16 -1.29
N PRO A 66 6.97 3.39 -1.73
CA PRO A 66 8.34 3.82 -2.04
C PRO A 66 9.27 3.77 -0.84
N ASN A 67 8.75 4.14 0.32
CA ASN A 67 9.57 4.12 1.52
C ASN A 67 10.05 2.72 1.86
N GLU A 68 9.20 1.75 1.66
CA GLU A 68 9.54 0.37 1.96
C GLU A 68 10.61 -0.15 1.03
N THR A 69 10.45 0.14 -0.25
CA THR A 69 11.43 -0.27 -1.24
C THR A 69 12.78 0.39 -0.99
N MET A 70 12.76 1.68 -0.72
CA MET A 70 13.99 2.41 -0.44
C MET A 70 14.63 1.93 0.85
N TYR A 71 13.82 1.65 1.84
CA TYR A 71 14.32 1.20 3.12
C TYR A 71 15.08 -0.10 3.00
N ARG A 72 14.56 -1.03 2.22
CA ARG A 72 15.22 -2.31 2.03
C ARG A 72 16.57 -2.16 1.34
N ARG A 73 16.65 -1.27 0.36
CA ARG A 73 17.89 -1.04 -0.33
C ARG A 73 18.92 -0.41 0.57
N VAL A 74 18.47 0.56 1.34
CA VAL A 74 19.39 1.37 2.12
C VAL A 74 19.83 0.62 3.37
N SER A 75 18.93 -0.05 4.02
CA SER A 75 19.27 -0.70 5.28
C SER A 75 20.33 -1.77 5.11
N SER A 76 20.32 -2.45 3.97
CA SER A 76 21.27 -3.51 3.73
C SER A 76 22.71 -3.03 3.72
N PRO A 77 23.07 -2.08 2.86
CA PRO A 77 24.46 -1.59 2.85
C PRO A 77 24.82 -0.75 4.06
N ARG A 78 23.84 -0.12 4.66
CA ARG A 78 24.13 0.77 5.79
C ARG A 78 24.37 0.05 7.08
N SER A 79 23.86 -1.13 7.17
CA SER A 79 24.10 -1.90 8.38
C SER A 79 25.53 -2.37 8.48
N ALA A 80 26.25 -2.25 7.40
CA ALA A 80 27.66 -2.60 7.42
C ALA A 80 28.45 -1.57 8.20
#